data_586fefc367b5113082e8a302cf435dbc
#
_entry.id   586fefc367b5113082e8a302cf435dbc
#
_cell.length_a   1.000
_cell.length_b   1.000
_cell.length_c   1.000
_cell.angle_alpha   90.00
_cell.angle_beta   90.00
_cell.angle_gamma   90.00
#
_symmetry.space_group_name_H-M   'P 1'
#
loop_
_entity.id
_entity.type
_entity.pdbx_description
1 polymer ?
#
loop_
_entity_poly.entity_id
_entity_poly.type
_entity_poly.pdbx_seq_one_letter_code
_entity_poly.pdbx_strand_id
1 'polypeptide(L)'
;MSIWKTTSVADTPEIVLSQWRIVEVTSPYWDGASRHFTGYNETEREGRASSEIKEFDPTTMCGVTNSGRTYKLIGPPGHNDDGEYVWSRWKAINKVETETDVSDEIYTACLESQESK
;
A
#
# COMPACT_ATOMS: atom_id res chain seq x y z
N MET A 1 16.49 -5.19 -17.36
CA MET A 1 16.39 -5.51 -15.93
C MET A 1 15.72 -4.38 -15.19
N SER A 2 14.86 -4.73 -14.30
CA SER A 2 14.19 -3.71 -13.48
C SER A 2 15.14 -3.19 -12.41
N ILE A 3 15.21 -1.87 -12.27
CA ILE A 3 15.94 -1.25 -11.17
C ILE A 3 15.19 -1.46 -9.84
N TRP A 4 13.95 -1.93 -9.94
CA TRP A 4 13.08 -2.19 -8.80
C TRP A 4 13.00 -3.68 -8.50
N LYS A 5 14.13 -4.32 -8.40
CA LYS A 5 14.11 -5.74 -8.09
C LYS A 5 13.58 -5.94 -6.68
N THR A 6 12.34 -6.36 -6.59
CA THR A 6 11.68 -6.64 -5.32
C THR A 6 12.12 -7.99 -4.80
N THR A 7 12.43 -8.08 -3.51
CA THR A 7 12.70 -9.37 -2.88
C THR A 7 11.49 -10.27 -3.04
N SER A 8 11.69 -11.57 -3.08
CA SER A 8 10.60 -12.52 -3.23
C SER A 8 9.75 -12.53 -1.96
N VAL A 9 8.49 -12.94 -2.09
CA VAL A 9 7.60 -13.08 -0.94
C VAL A 9 8.17 -14.08 0.06
N ALA A 10 8.85 -15.14 -0.43
CA ALA A 10 9.45 -16.13 0.45
C ALA A 10 10.56 -15.51 1.33
N ASP A 11 11.32 -14.56 0.77
CA ASP A 11 12.40 -13.91 1.51
C ASP A 11 11.90 -12.75 2.38
N THR A 12 10.89 -12.02 1.91
CA THR A 12 10.33 -10.89 2.64
C THR A 12 8.81 -10.98 2.63
N PRO A 13 8.23 -11.85 3.46
CA PRO A 13 6.78 -12.05 3.46
C PRO A 13 6.02 -10.89 4.10
N GLU A 14 6.67 -10.12 4.97
CA GLU A 14 6.04 -8.99 5.65
C GLU A 14 6.82 -7.71 5.42
N ILE A 15 6.08 -6.65 5.08
CA ILE A 15 6.63 -5.31 4.89
C ILE A 15 5.98 -4.39 5.93
N VAL A 16 6.79 -3.59 6.62
CA VAL A 16 6.29 -2.57 7.54
C VAL A 16 6.33 -1.23 6.83
N LEU A 17 5.16 -0.59 6.71
CA LEU A 17 5.05 0.71 6.05
C LEU A 17 4.77 1.81 7.07
N SER A 18 5.52 2.91 6.97
CA SER A 18 5.25 4.15 7.70
C SER A 18 4.93 5.24 6.68
N GLN A 19 4.37 6.35 7.16
CA GLN A 19 3.98 7.46 6.29
C GLN A 19 3.21 6.95 5.07
N TRP A 20 2.29 6.05 5.34
CA TRP A 20 1.59 5.27 4.32
C TRP A 20 0.36 5.99 3.80
N ARG A 21 -0.06 5.55 2.61
CA ARG A 21 -1.36 5.91 2.05
C ARG A 21 -1.99 4.64 1.49
N ILE A 22 -3.32 4.64 1.44
CA ILE A 22 -4.07 3.63 0.69
C ILE A 22 -4.79 4.40 -0.40
N VAL A 23 -4.56 4.01 -1.64
CA VAL A 23 -5.07 4.73 -2.80
C VAL A 23 -5.89 3.80 -3.67
N GLU A 24 -7.08 4.24 -4.04
CA GLU A 24 -7.96 3.50 -4.94
C GLU A 24 -7.78 4.02 -6.35
N VAL A 25 -7.53 3.13 -7.30
CA VAL A 25 -7.21 3.53 -8.68
C VAL A 25 -8.01 2.73 -9.69
N THR A 26 -8.16 3.30 -10.89
CA THR A 26 -8.67 2.57 -12.05
C THR A 26 -7.62 2.60 -13.14
N SER A 27 -7.64 1.59 -13.99
CA SER A 27 -6.69 1.45 -15.09
C SER A 27 -7.37 0.69 -16.24
N PRO A 28 -6.96 0.96 -17.50
CA PRO A 28 -7.48 0.18 -18.63
C PRO A 28 -7.00 -1.27 -18.61
N TYR A 29 -6.02 -1.61 -17.75
CA TYR A 29 -5.46 -2.95 -17.70
C TYR A 29 -6.29 -3.94 -16.88
N TRP A 30 -7.26 -3.44 -16.09
CA TRP A 30 -8.14 -4.32 -15.31
C TRP A 30 -9.50 -3.67 -15.12
N ASP A 31 -10.49 -4.49 -14.76
CA ASP A 31 -11.85 -4.01 -14.54
C ASP A 31 -12.02 -3.52 -13.11
N GLY A 32 -12.78 -2.44 -12.97
CA GLY A 32 -13.13 -1.91 -11.65
C GLY A 32 -11.96 -1.19 -10.97
N ALA A 33 -12.22 -0.74 -9.76
CA ALA A 33 -11.22 -0.05 -8.96
C ALA A 33 -10.44 -1.04 -8.10
N SER A 34 -9.17 -0.74 -7.86
CA SER A 34 -8.34 -1.54 -6.97
C SER A 34 -7.67 -0.62 -5.96
N ARG A 35 -7.40 -1.13 -4.76
CA ARG A 35 -6.74 -0.36 -3.70
C ARG A 35 -5.34 -0.90 -3.49
N HIS A 36 -4.42 0.02 -3.21
CA HIS A 36 -2.99 -0.29 -3.10
C HIS A 36 -2.38 0.46 -1.94
N PHE A 37 -1.40 -0.17 -1.29
CA PHE A 37 -0.59 0.51 -0.29
C PHE A 37 0.55 1.25 -0.97
N THR A 38 0.88 2.44 -0.46
CA THR A 38 2.12 3.12 -0.82
C THR A 38 2.66 3.81 0.43
N GLY A 39 3.96 4.04 0.48
CA GLY A 39 4.59 4.67 1.61
C GLY A 39 6.05 4.30 1.72
N TYR A 40 6.59 4.44 2.92
CA TYR A 40 7.97 4.10 3.18
C TYR A 40 8.08 2.69 3.77
N ASN A 41 8.83 1.84 3.08
CA ASN A 41 9.08 0.46 3.50
C ASN A 41 10.20 0.48 4.54
N GLU A 42 9.85 0.35 5.82
CA GLU A 42 10.81 0.34 6.92
C GLU A 42 11.67 -0.92 6.90
N THR A 43 11.11 -2.02 6.38
CA THR A 43 11.82 -3.29 6.35
C THR A 43 13.04 -3.25 5.42
N GLU A 44 12.89 -2.64 4.26
CA GLU A 44 13.94 -2.58 3.25
C GLU A 44 14.47 -1.17 3.01
N ARG A 45 13.94 -0.20 3.72
CA ARG A 45 14.37 1.21 3.67
C ARG A 45 14.27 1.83 2.29
N GLU A 46 13.10 1.72 1.70
CA GLU A 46 12.83 2.27 0.38
C GLU A 46 11.37 2.63 0.22
N GLY A 47 11.06 3.44 -0.78
CA GLY A 47 9.67 3.72 -1.14
C GLY A 47 9.02 2.46 -1.68
N ARG A 48 7.70 2.35 -1.52
CA ARG A 48 6.97 1.15 -1.91
C ARG A 48 5.58 1.44 -2.45
N ALA A 49 5.21 0.73 -3.51
CA ALA A 49 3.82 0.64 -3.99
C ALA A 49 3.49 -0.84 -4.08
N SER A 50 2.32 -1.22 -3.60
CA SER A 50 1.95 -2.63 -3.52
C SER A 50 1.10 -3.08 -4.71
N SER A 51 0.98 -4.39 -4.89
CA SER A 51 -0.06 -4.97 -5.73
C SER A 51 -1.40 -4.75 -5.03
N GLU A 52 -2.50 -5.18 -5.66
CA GLU A 52 -3.84 -4.95 -5.15
C GLU A 52 -4.05 -5.56 -3.77
N ILE A 53 -4.68 -4.80 -2.87
CA ILE A 53 -5.03 -5.28 -1.53
C ILE A 53 -6.19 -6.26 -1.66
N LYS A 54 -6.00 -7.47 -1.15
CA LYS A 54 -7.03 -8.51 -1.14
C LYS A 54 -7.83 -8.48 0.15
N GLU A 55 -7.15 -8.27 1.28
CA GLU A 55 -7.77 -8.25 2.60
C GLU A 55 -7.08 -7.21 3.45
N PHE A 56 -7.83 -6.57 4.31
CA PHE A 56 -7.28 -5.61 5.27
C PHE A 56 -8.02 -5.71 6.59
N ASP A 57 -7.26 -5.86 7.68
CA ASP A 57 -7.82 -5.92 9.04
C ASP A 57 -7.55 -4.59 9.74
N PRO A 58 -8.58 -3.76 9.94
CA PRO A 58 -8.38 -2.46 10.60
C PRO A 58 -7.97 -2.58 12.07
N THR A 59 -8.26 -3.69 12.73
CA THR A 59 -7.87 -3.88 14.13
C THR A 59 -6.35 -4.02 14.27
N THR A 60 -5.71 -4.76 13.38
CA THR A 60 -4.26 -4.96 13.41
C THR A 60 -3.51 -4.03 12.47
N MET A 61 -4.22 -3.34 11.60
CA MET A 61 -3.65 -2.49 10.55
C MET A 61 -2.74 -3.29 9.61
N CYS A 62 -3.12 -4.54 9.35
CA CYS A 62 -2.38 -5.42 8.44
C CYS A 62 -3.24 -5.77 7.24
N GLY A 63 -2.60 -5.84 6.07
CA GLY A 63 -3.29 -6.23 4.84
C GLY A 63 -2.47 -7.21 4.04
N VAL A 64 -3.16 -8.01 3.23
CA VAL A 64 -2.53 -8.98 2.33
C VAL A 64 -2.85 -8.56 0.90
N THR A 65 -1.85 -8.57 0.05
CA THR A 65 -2.02 -8.19 -1.35
C THR A 65 -2.04 -9.41 -2.25
N ASN A 66 -2.35 -9.18 -3.53
CA ASN A 66 -2.41 -10.22 -4.55
C ASN A 66 -1.14 -11.07 -4.62
N SER A 67 0.00 -10.47 -4.34
CA SER A 67 1.27 -11.19 -4.38
C SER A 67 1.44 -12.15 -3.19
N GLY A 68 0.54 -12.08 -2.21
CA GLY A 68 0.64 -12.88 -0.98
C GLY A 68 1.45 -12.22 0.11
N ARG A 69 1.97 -11.04 -0.15
CA ARG A 69 2.77 -10.30 0.83
C ARG A 69 1.89 -9.59 1.82
N THR A 70 2.28 -9.59 3.09
CA THR A 70 1.57 -8.90 4.15
C THR A 70 2.22 -7.54 4.39
N TYR A 71 1.37 -6.52 4.52
CA TYR A 71 1.81 -5.16 4.83
C TYR A 71 1.25 -4.77 6.19
N LYS A 72 2.14 -4.36 7.09
CA LYS A 72 1.76 -3.85 8.40
C LYS A 72 1.95 -2.34 8.39
N LEU A 73 0.88 -1.60 8.69
CA LEU A 73 0.93 -0.14 8.72
C LEU A 73 1.25 0.33 10.12
N ILE A 74 2.20 1.26 10.25
CA ILE A 74 2.55 1.84 11.56
C ILE A 74 2.35 3.35 11.50
N GLY A 75 1.82 3.89 12.59
CA GLY A 75 1.53 5.30 12.69
C GLY A 75 0.36 5.73 11.82
N PRO A 76 0.06 7.03 11.78
CA PRO A 76 -1.01 7.56 10.94
C PRO A 76 -0.58 7.60 9.47
N PRO A 77 -1.56 7.79 8.57
CA PRO A 77 -1.21 8.03 7.17
C PRO A 77 -0.39 9.30 7.04
N GLY A 78 0.44 9.37 6.02
CA GLY A 78 1.31 10.51 5.85
C GLY A 78 1.86 10.62 4.45
N HIS A 79 2.97 11.30 4.33
CA HIS A 79 3.63 11.56 3.06
C HIS A 79 5.11 11.20 3.18
N ASN A 80 5.62 10.49 2.21
CA ASN A 80 7.04 10.16 2.14
C ASN A 80 7.50 10.35 0.69
N ASP A 81 8.56 11.13 0.50
CA ASP A 81 9.04 11.45 -0.85
C ASP A 81 9.44 10.21 -1.64
N ASP A 82 10.11 9.26 -1.01
CA ASP A 82 10.51 8.03 -1.68
C ASP A 82 9.28 7.20 -2.07
N GLY A 83 8.31 7.12 -1.17
CA GLY A 83 7.05 6.44 -1.44
C GLY A 83 6.30 7.08 -2.59
N GLU A 84 6.22 8.42 -2.60
CA GLU A 84 5.51 9.13 -3.66
C GLU A 84 6.22 8.99 -5.01
N TYR A 85 7.53 8.96 -5.00
CA TYR A 85 8.28 8.73 -6.23
C TYR A 85 7.98 7.35 -6.82
N VAL A 86 8.02 6.32 -6.00
CA VAL A 86 7.71 4.94 -6.44
C VAL A 86 6.25 4.86 -6.89
N TRP A 87 5.33 5.49 -6.17
CA TRP A 87 3.91 5.51 -6.52
C TRP A 87 3.70 6.16 -7.88
N SER A 88 4.37 7.28 -8.12
CA SER A 88 4.30 8.00 -9.39
C SER A 88 4.74 7.11 -10.56
N ARG A 89 5.83 6.36 -10.37
CA ARG A 89 6.33 5.43 -11.38
C ARG A 89 5.35 4.28 -11.59
N TRP A 90 4.82 3.75 -10.51
CA TRP A 90 3.85 2.67 -10.57
C TRP A 90 2.61 3.09 -11.36
N LYS A 91 2.11 4.31 -11.11
CA LYS A 91 0.95 4.84 -11.83
C LYS A 91 1.22 4.96 -13.33
N ALA A 92 2.39 5.43 -13.68
CA ALA A 92 2.76 5.59 -15.09
C ALA A 92 2.84 4.23 -15.79
N ILE A 93 3.46 3.27 -15.15
CA ILE A 93 3.62 1.92 -15.71
C ILE A 93 2.26 1.25 -15.90
N ASN A 94 1.35 1.44 -14.96
CA ASN A 94 0.03 0.79 -14.99
C ASN A 94 -1.05 1.64 -15.64
N LYS A 95 -0.70 2.78 -16.21
CA LYS A 95 -1.61 3.70 -16.92
C LYS A 95 -2.84 4.03 -16.10
N VAL A 96 -2.61 4.39 -14.84
CA VAL A 96 -3.70 4.74 -13.93
C VAL A 96 -4.48 5.93 -14.46
N GLU A 97 -5.79 5.80 -14.56
CA GLU A 97 -6.68 6.83 -15.08
C GLU A 97 -7.26 7.72 -14.00
N THR A 98 -7.63 7.12 -12.86
CA THR A 98 -8.13 7.88 -11.73
C THR A 98 -7.49 7.37 -10.44
N GLU A 99 -7.35 8.25 -9.47
CA GLU A 99 -6.88 7.85 -8.15
C GLU A 99 -7.63 8.62 -7.08
N THR A 100 -7.96 7.94 -5.99
CA THR A 100 -8.63 8.52 -4.83
C THR A 100 -7.91 8.05 -3.59
N ASP A 101 -7.45 9.00 -2.78
CA ASP A 101 -6.81 8.69 -1.51
C ASP A 101 -7.90 8.35 -0.49
N VAL A 102 -7.88 7.11 0.01
CA VAL A 102 -8.86 6.65 0.99
C VAL A 102 -8.22 6.43 2.36
N SER A 103 -7.01 6.97 2.56
CA SER A 103 -6.23 6.77 3.78
C SER A 103 -6.96 7.22 5.04
N ASP A 104 -7.55 8.41 5.03
CA ASP A 104 -8.22 8.94 6.21
C ASP A 104 -9.44 8.12 6.59
N GLU A 105 -10.21 7.70 5.59
CA GLU A 105 -11.38 6.83 5.78
C GLU A 105 -10.95 5.52 6.43
N ILE A 106 -9.90 4.90 5.91
CA ILE A 106 -9.40 3.63 6.43
C ILE A 106 -8.82 3.81 7.84
N TYR A 107 -8.07 4.90 8.05
CA TYR A 107 -7.47 5.14 9.37
C TYR A 107 -8.55 5.38 10.44
N THR A 108 -9.62 6.09 10.07
CA THR A 108 -10.78 6.27 10.97
C THR A 108 -11.35 4.91 11.37
N ALA A 109 -11.50 4.00 10.41
CA ALA A 109 -11.99 2.66 10.69
C ALA A 109 -11.01 1.90 11.61
N CYS A 110 -9.71 2.10 11.43
CA CYS A 110 -8.71 1.49 12.31
C CYS A 110 -8.85 1.97 13.75
N LEU A 111 -8.99 3.28 13.93
CA LEU A 111 -9.13 3.86 15.27
C LEU A 111 -10.42 3.37 15.94
N GLU A 112 -11.52 3.34 15.20
CA GLU A 112 -12.80 2.85 15.73
C GLU A 112 -12.72 1.38 16.12
N SER A 113 -12.07 0.58 15.30
CA SER A 113 -11.92 -0.84 15.57
C SER A 113 -11.10 -1.09 16.84
N GLN A 114 -10.06 -0.28 17.04
CA GLN A 114 -9.20 -0.40 18.22
C GLN A 114 -9.92 0.05 19.50
N GLU A 115 -10.76 1.08 19.39
CA GLU A 115 -11.55 1.58 20.53
C GLU A 115 -12.60 0.57 21.00
N SER A 116 -13.05 -0.30 20.11
CA SER A 116 -14.10 -1.27 20.41
C SER A 116 -13.60 -2.43 21.28
N LYS A 117 -12.34 -2.45 21.64
CA LYS A 117 -11.76 -3.55 22.42
C LYS A 117 -11.71 -3.24 23.92
#